data_b720ab963ba84d4b866c628964b55c89
#
_entry.id   b720ab963ba84d4b866c628964b55c89
#
_cell.length_a   1.000
_cell.length_b   1.000
_cell.length_c   1.000
_cell.angle_alpha   90.00
_cell.angle_beta   90.00
_cell.angle_gamma   90.00
#
_symmetry.space_group_name_H-M   'P 1'
#
loop_
_entity.id
_entity.type
_entity.pdbx_description
1 polymer ?
#
loop_
_entity_poly.entity_id
_entity_poly.type
_entity_poly.pdbx_seq_one_letter_code
_entity_poly.pdbx_strand_id
1 'polypeptide(L)'
;MPTSFATARSNDDGLAALGRRELLPRHPVFSVDNLDRACEHLTKALAPNRLTYSGRDHRLDFRHRRALIGDVEFDALQMGGHVTVDAPDVPDFYLVQFMLEGGCRLTQAGRSYEMTAGSIALVNACRPFQKCWSPRGRQLMLRIE
;
A
#
# COMPACT_ATOMS: atom_id res chain seq x y z
N MET A 1 9.63 -17.99 13.67
CA MET A 1 8.66 -16.99 14.13
C MET A 1 7.43 -17.07 13.24
N PRO A 2 6.25 -17.29 13.80
CA PRO A 2 5.06 -17.25 12.99
C PRO A 2 4.86 -15.85 12.43
N THR A 3 4.65 -15.75 11.12
CA THR A 3 4.26 -14.49 10.49
C THR A 3 2.82 -14.24 10.89
N SER A 4 2.61 -13.36 11.84
CA SER A 4 1.27 -12.99 12.29
C SER A 4 0.80 -11.82 11.46
N PHE A 5 -0.24 -12.02 10.66
CA PHE A 5 -1.05 -10.91 10.21
C PHE A 5 -2.00 -10.57 11.35
N ALA A 6 -1.74 -9.48 12.04
CA ALA A 6 -2.72 -8.91 12.93
C ALA A 6 -3.72 -8.11 12.08
N THR A 7 -4.97 -8.50 12.10
CA THR A 7 -6.03 -7.82 11.38
C THR A 7 -7.08 -7.34 12.36
N ALA A 8 -7.47 -6.09 12.25
CA ALA A 8 -8.59 -5.52 12.97
C ALA A 8 -9.56 -4.88 11.99
N ARG A 9 -10.85 -5.04 12.22
CA ARG A 9 -11.88 -4.26 11.53
C ARG A 9 -12.21 -3.05 12.38
N SER A 10 -12.11 -1.88 11.81
CA SER A 10 -12.53 -0.65 12.48
C SER A 10 -13.98 -0.32 12.12
N ASN A 11 -14.60 0.56 12.90
CA ASN A 11 -15.94 1.07 12.62
C ASN A 11 -16.02 1.69 11.23
N ASP A 12 -16.91 1.16 10.41
CA ASP A 12 -17.02 1.43 8.97
C ASP A 12 -17.24 2.92 8.61
N ASP A 13 -17.93 3.69 9.46
CA ASP A 13 -18.32 5.06 9.11
C ASP A 13 -17.17 6.07 9.09
N GLY A 14 -16.22 5.96 10.01
CA GLY A 14 -15.09 6.87 10.10
C GLY A 14 -14.08 6.67 8.96
N LEU A 15 -13.79 5.43 8.61
CA LEU A 15 -12.86 5.08 7.55
C LEU A 15 -13.45 5.28 6.15
N ALA A 16 -14.75 5.05 5.97
CA ALA A 16 -15.45 5.39 4.74
C ALA A 16 -15.42 6.91 4.48
N ALA A 17 -15.51 7.73 5.52
CA ALA A 17 -15.36 9.17 5.41
C ALA A 17 -13.92 9.59 5.02
N LEU A 18 -12.91 8.90 5.54
CA LEU A 18 -11.51 9.12 5.15
C LEU A 18 -11.22 8.67 3.72
N GLY A 19 -11.82 7.56 3.28
CA GLY A 19 -11.66 7.05 1.91
C GLY A 19 -12.18 8.00 0.84
N ARG A 20 -13.18 8.83 1.17
CA ARG A 20 -13.74 9.85 0.26
C ARG A 20 -12.95 11.15 0.21
N ARG A 21 -12.01 11.35 1.12
CA ARG A 21 -11.19 12.55 1.17
C ARG A 21 -9.80 12.29 0.59
N GLU A 22 -9.25 13.29 -0.04
CA GLU A 22 -7.84 13.29 -0.39
C GLU A 22 -7.02 13.30 0.89
N LEU A 23 -6.15 12.29 1.07
CA LEU A 23 -5.26 12.21 2.21
C LEU A 23 -4.02 13.07 1.98
N LEU A 24 -3.55 13.70 3.04
CA LEU A 24 -2.36 14.55 3.03
C LEU A 24 -2.41 15.62 1.94
N PRO A 25 -3.51 16.40 1.82
CA PRO A 25 -3.74 17.29 0.67
C PRO A 25 -2.73 18.43 0.57
N ARG A 26 -2.03 18.76 1.66
CA ARG A 26 -1.00 19.82 1.69
C ARG A 26 0.40 19.33 1.34
N HIS A 27 0.58 18.03 1.10
CA HIS A 27 1.87 17.43 0.79
C HIS A 27 2.00 17.24 -0.72
N PRO A 28 3.22 17.40 -1.28
CA PRO A 28 3.45 17.19 -2.70
C PRO A 28 2.99 15.80 -3.13
N VAL A 29 2.34 15.72 -4.29
CA VAL A 29 1.96 14.47 -4.90
C VAL A 29 2.98 14.09 -5.97
N PHE A 30 3.41 12.84 -5.94
CA PHE A 30 4.00 12.19 -7.11
C PHE A 30 2.87 11.48 -7.86
N SER A 31 2.71 11.80 -9.13
CA SER A 31 1.65 11.24 -9.96
C SER A 31 2.22 10.82 -11.30
N VAL A 32 1.91 9.61 -11.74
CA VAL A 32 2.41 9.07 -12.99
C VAL A 32 1.46 8.00 -13.53
N ASP A 33 1.40 7.87 -14.84
CA ASP A 33 0.59 6.87 -15.55
C ASP A 33 1.43 5.76 -16.21
N ASN A 34 2.70 5.71 -15.91
CA ASN A 34 3.66 4.74 -16.43
C ASN A 34 4.14 3.81 -15.32
N LEU A 35 4.04 2.50 -15.57
CA LEU A 35 4.34 1.47 -14.57
C LEU A 35 5.83 1.47 -14.15
N ASP A 36 6.74 1.64 -15.10
CA ASP A 36 8.17 1.63 -14.81
C ASP A 36 8.58 2.82 -13.95
N ARG A 37 8.03 3.99 -14.23
CA ARG A 37 8.25 5.19 -13.42
C ARG A 37 7.66 5.08 -12.02
N ALA A 38 6.49 4.45 -11.90
CA ALA A 38 5.90 4.16 -10.59
C ALA A 38 6.79 3.20 -9.80
N CYS A 39 7.32 2.16 -10.46
CA CYS A 39 8.25 1.21 -9.85
C CYS A 39 9.54 1.87 -9.37
N GLU A 40 10.15 2.71 -10.18
CA GLU A 40 11.32 3.50 -9.78
C GLU A 40 11.05 4.38 -8.58
N HIS A 41 9.93 5.07 -8.59
CA HIS A 41 9.54 5.94 -7.49
C HIS A 41 9.36 5.16 -6.19
N LEU A 42 8.60 4.07 -6.21
CA LEU A 42 8.38 3.24 -5.02
C LEU A 42 9.67 2.63 -4.49
N THR A 43 10.56 2.20 -5.38
CA THR A 43 11.85 1.64 -5.01
C THR A 43 12.70 2.67 -4.24
N LYS A 44 12.71 3.91 -4.68
CA LYS A 44 13.43 5.00 -4.01
C LYS A 44 12.73 5.47 -2.74
N ALA A 45 11.41 5.57 -2.79
CA ALA A 45 10.62 6.15 -1.71
C ALA A 45 10.39 5.18 -0.55
N LEU A 46 10.18 3.93 -0.81
CA LEU A 46 9.83 2.92 0.20
C LEU A 46 10.88 1.81 0.29
N ALA A 47 10.93 0.95 -0.72
CA ALA A 47 11.80 -0.22 -0.73
C ALA A 47 11.86 -0.83 -2.12
N PRO A 48 12.88 -1.64 -2.43
CA PRO A 48 12.93 -2.38 -3.68
C PRO A 48 11.64 -3.16 -3.91
N ASN A 49 11.10 -3.07 -5.10
CA ASN A 49 9.89 -3.76 -5.50
C ASN A 49 9.84 -3.98 -7.02
N ARG A 50 8.92 -4.82 -7.44
CA ARG A 50 8.62 -5.05 -8.84
C ARG A 50 7.13 -4.88 -9.06
N LEU A 51 6.74 -4.09 -10.03
CA LEU A 51 5.36 -3.88 -10.43
C LEU A 51 5.06 -4.59 -11.74
N THR A 52 3.93 -5.30 -11.78
CA THR A 52 3.41 -5.92 -12.99
C THR A 52 1.91 -5.71 -13.07
N TYR A 53 1.37 -5.57 -14.27
CA TYR A 53 -0.08 -5.58 -14.45
C TYR A 53 -0.64 -6.98 -14.20
N SER A 54 -1.71 -7.06 -13.39
CA SER A 54 -2.35 -8.33 -13.03
C SER A 54 -3.40 -8.78 -14.04
N GLY A 55 -3.79 -7.92 -14.98
CA GLY A 55 -4.83 -8.16 -15.95
C GLY A 55 -4.49 -7.60 -17.31
N ARG A 56 -5.49 -7.60 -18.19
CA ARG A 56 -5.35 -7.11 -19.58
C ARG A 56 -5.46 -5.59 -19.70
N ASP A 57 -6.06 -4.93 -18.72
CA ASP A 57 -6.15 -3.48 -18.66
C ASP A 57 -4.84 -2.92 -18.08
N HIS A 58 -4.11 -2.19 -18.89
CA HIS A 58 -2.82 -1.59 -18.53
C HIS A 58 -2.96 -0.10 -18.23
N ARG A 59 -4.08 0.32 -17.68
CA ARG A 59 -4.25 1.69 -17.15
C ARG A 59 -3.62 1.82 -15.78
N LEU A 60 -3.03 2.97 -15.55
CA LEU A 60 -2.42 3.34 -14.29
C LEU A 60 -2.71 4.81 -13.99
N ASP A 61 -3.13 5.09 -12.78
CA ASP A 61 -3.20 6.44 -12.19
C ASP A 61 -2.54 6.39 -10.82
N PHE A 62 -1.23 6.25 -10.83
CA PHE A 62 -0.43 6.14 -9.62
C PHE A 62 -0.28 7.49 -8.95
N ARG A 63 -0.58 7.54 -7.64
CA ARG A 63 -0.39 8.74 -6.82
C ARG A 63 0.19 8.37 -5.46
N HIS A 64 1.18 9.12 -5.04
CA HIS A 64 1.82 8.95 -3.75
C HIS A 64 2.05 10.30 -3.09
N ARG A 65 1.64 10.42 -1.84
CA ARG A 65 1.93 11.56 -0.97
C ARG A 65 2.59 11.06 0.29
N ARG A 66 3.49 11.85 0.82
CA ARG A 66 4.23 11.52 2.04
C ARG A 66 4.20 12.66 3.03
N ALA A 67 4.04 12.32 4.30
CA ALA A 67 4.23 13.22 5.43
C ALA A 67 5.11 12.55 6.47
N LEU A 68 6.01 13.33 7.06
CA LEU A 68 6.78 12.93 8.21
C LEU A 68 6.25 13.70 9.42
N ILE A 69 5.79 12.96 10.45
CA ILE A 69 5.26 13.54 11.68
C ILE A 69 6.05 12.95 12.85
N GLY A 70 6.98 13.75 13.41
CA GLY A 70 7.98 13.22 14.31
C GLY A 70 8.87 12.20 13.58
N ASP A 71 8.99 11.00 14.12
CA ASP A 71 9.78 9.90 13.55
C ASP A 71 8.90 8.92 12.74
N VAL A 72 7.63 9.22 12.55
CA VAL A 72 6.70 8.35 11.84
C VAL A 72 6.45 8.86 10.43
N GLU A 73 6.69 8.02 9.46
CA GLU A 73 6.42 8.29 8.06
C GLU A 73 5.03 7.80 7.69
N PHE A 74 4.25 8.70 7.09
CA PHE A 74 2.91 8.42 6.57
C PHE A 74 2.95 8.48 5.05
N ASP A 75 2.47 7.44 4.40
CA ASP A 75 2.39 7.34 2.95
C ASP A 75 0.94 7.11 2.52
N ALA A 76 0.38 8.05 1.76
CA ALA A 76 -0.91 7.88 1.12
C ALA A 76 -0.68 7.38 -0.31
N LEU A 77 -1.15 6.18 -0.60
CA LEU A 77 -0.86 5.47 -1.85
C LEU A 77 -2.14 5.09 -2.58
N GLN A 78 -2.19 5.46 -3.86
CA GLN A 78 -3.17 5.00 -4.82
C GLN A 78 -2.42 4.36 -5.98
N MET A 79 -2.72 3.11 -6.30
CA MET A 79 -2.10 2.46 -7.45
C MET A 79 -2.79 2.86 -8.75
N GLY A 80 -4.11 2.99 -8.74
CA GLY A 80 -4.90 3.43 -9.89
C GLY A 80 -4.90 2.45 -11.06
N GLY A 81 -4.66 1.18 -10.80
CA GLY A 81 -4.61 0.11 -11.78
C GLY A 81 -4.63 -1.26 -11.14
N HIS A 82 -4.88 -2.29 -11.94
CA HIS A 82 -4.83 -3.67 -11.50
C HIS A 82 -3.37 -4.15 -11.54
N VAL A 83 -2.68 -3.99 -10.42
CA VAL A 83 -1.20 -4.14 -10.33
C VAL A 83 -0.84 -5.09 -9.22
N THR A 84 0.11 -5.97 -9.52
CA THR A 84 0.78 -6.81 -8.52
C THR A 84 2.12 -6.18 -8.15
N VAL A 85 2.33 -6.03 -6.85
CA VAL A 85 3.58 -5.57 -6.26
C VAL A 85 4.28 -6.77 -5.64
N ASP A 86 5.47 -7.09 -6.13
CA ASP A 86 6.36 -8.06 -5.51
C ASP A 86 7.46 -7.31 -4.76
N ALA A 87 7.51 -7.50 -3.45
CA ALA A 87 8.52 -6.90 -2.60
C ALA A 87 9.43 -7.99 -2.04
N PRO A 88 10.76 -7.90 -2.30
CA PRO A 88 11.72 -8.77 -1.64
C PRO A 88 11.82 -8.43 -0.15
N ASP A 89 12.52 -9.26 0.60
CA ASP A 89 12.80 -8.96 2.00
C ASP A 89 13.63 -7.67 2.12
N VAL A 90 13.16 -6.77 2.96
CA VAL A 90 13.86 -5.55 3.31
C VAL A 90 13.96 -5.49 4.82
N PRO A 91 15.19 -5.54 5.39
CA PRO A 91 15.34 -5.46 6.83
C PRO A 91 14.94 -4.07 7.35
N ASP A 92 14.63 -4.02 8.62
CA ASP A 92 14.62 -2.84 9.49
C ASP A 92 13.32 -2.03 9.56
N PHE A 93 12.20 -2.46 8.96
CA PHE A 93 10.94 -1.76 9.21
C PHE A 93 9.70 -2.65 9.15
N TYR A 94 8.64 -2.16 9.76
CA TYR A 94 7.28 -2.70 9.64
C TYR A 94 6.39 -1.73 8.89
N LEU A 95 5.44 -2.26 8.13
CA LEU A 95 4.41 -1.47 7.48
C LEU A 95 3.05 -1.75 8.14
N VAL A 96 2.45 -0.70 8.69
CA VAL A 96 1.04 -0.73 9.07
C VAL A 96 0.24 -0.16 7.92
N GLN A 97 -0.70 -0.93 7.40
CA GLN A 97 -1.46 -0.58 6.22
C GLN A 97 -2.94 -0.50 6.54
N PHE A 98 -3.54 0.64 6.22
CA PHE A 98 -4.97 0.89 6.36
C PHE A 98 -5.58 0.92 4.96
N MET A 99 -6.48 -0.02 4.66
CA MET A 99 -7.23 -0.01 3.41
C MET A 99 -8.39 0.96 3.51
N LEU A 100 -8.40 2.00 2.70
CA LEU A 100 -9.40 3.08 2.78
C LEU A 100 -10.50 2.92 1.75
N GLU A 101 -10.14 2.43 0.56
CA GLU A 101 -11.04 2.23 -0.57
C GLU A 101 -10.54 1.08 -1.43
N GLY A 102 -11.47 0.39 -2.11
CA GLY A 102 -11.13 -0.72 -2.99
C GLY A 102 -10.66 -1.95 -2.23
N GLY A 103 -9.79 -2.73 -2.84
CA GLY A 103 -9.27 -3.96 -2.29
C GLY A 103 -7.80 -4.22 -2.63
N CYS A 104 -7.19 -5.06 -1.83
CA CYS A 104 -5.84 -5.53 -2.04
C CYS A 104 -5.69 -6.93 -1.45
N ARG A 105 -5.17 -7.88 -2.22
CA ARG A 105 -4.77 -9.17 -1.70
C ARG A 105 -3.31 -9.12 -1.26
N LEU A 106 -3.09 -9.36 0.01
CA LEU A 106 -1.76 -9.41 0.60
C LEU A 106 -1.36 -10.87 0.84
N THR A 107 -0.22 -11.27 0.31
CA THR A 107 0.32 -12.62 0.48
C THR A 107 1.71 -12.55 1.10
N GLN A 108 1.91 -13.28 2.19
CA GLN A 108 3.21 -13.40 2.85
C GLN A 108 3.31 -14.76 3.54
N ALA A 109 4.47 -15.40 3.41
CA ALA A 109 4.77 -16.69 4.05
C ALA A 109 3.71 -17.77 3.76
N GLY A 110 3.22 -17.82 2.51
CA GLY A 110 2.22 -18.81 2.07
C GLY A 110 0.79 -18.51 2.53
N ARG A 111 0.53 -17.38 3.18
CA ARG A 111 -0.79 -16.95 3.62
C ARG A 111 -1.26 -15.75 2.81
N SER A 112 -2.52 -15.78 2.39
CA SER A 112 -3.17 -14.69 1.69
C SER A 112 -4.27 -14.06 2.54
N TYR A 113 -4.34 -12.75 2.50
CA TYR A 113 -5.34 -11.97 3.19
C TYR A 113 -5.98 -10.95 2.25
N GLU A 114 -7.31 -10.97 2.17
CA GLU A 114 -8.07 -9.98 1.40
C GLU A 114 -8.31 -8.73 2.25
N MET A 115 -7.65 -7.64 1.88
CA MET A 115 -7.90 -6.34 2.47
C MET A 115 -9.05 -5.66 1.74
N THR A 116 -10.04 -5.26 2.48
CA THR A 116 -11.17 -4.44 2.02
C THR A 116 -11.16 -3.12 2.77
N ALA A 117 -11.97 -2.15 2.35
CA ALA A 117 -12.08 -0.88 3.06
C ALA A 117 -12.37 -1.11 4.55
N GLY A 118 -11.58 -0.49 5.41
CA GLY A 118 -11.61 -0.70 6.87
C GLY A 118 -10.64 -1.77 7.40
N SER A 119 -10.00 -2.53 6.54
CA SER A 119 -8.97 -3.50 6.96
C SER A 119 -7.68 -2.82 7.38
N ILE A 120 -7.04 -3.38 8.41
CA ILE A 120 -5.72 -2.99 8.87
C ILE A 120 -4.82 -4.22 8.83
N ALA A 121 -3.63 -4.09 8.29
CA ALA A 121 -2.64 -5.16 8.26
C ALA A 121 -1.27 -4.65 8.73
N LEU A 122 -0.61 -5.45 9.55
CA LEU A 122 0.80 -5.27 9.88
C LEU A 122 1.62 -6.22 9.02
N VAL A 123 2.50 -5.66 8.22
CA VAL A 123 3.39 -6.42 7.34
C VAL A 123 4.81 -6.36 7.89
N ASN A 124 5.39 -7.54 8.08
CA ASN A 124 6.81 -7.65 8.39
C ASN A 124 7.62 -7.57 7.09
N ALA A 125 8.25 -6.44 6.86
CA ALA A 125 9.05 -6.22 5.67
C ALA A 125 10.36 -7.03 5.63
N CYS A 126 10.77 -7.63 6.76
CA CYS A 126 11.92 -8.57 6.80
C CYS A 126 11.66 -9.88 6.05
N ARG A 127 10.47 -10.07 5.47
CA ARG A 127 10.11 -11.21 4.64
C ARG A 127 9.50 -10.74 3.33
N PRO A 128 9.73 -11.45 2.22
CA PRO A 128 9.08 -11.12 0.96
C PRO A 128 7.56 -11.11 1.10
N PHE A 129 6.91 -10.21 0.43
CA PHE A 129 5.46 -10.17 0.36
C PHE A 129 5.00 -9.74 -1.03
N GLN A 130 3.77 -10.07 -1.35
CA GLN A 130 3.12 -9.71 -2.59
C GLN A 130 1.80 -9.01 -2.29
N LYS A 131 1.51 -7.96 -3.04
CA LYS A 131 0.25 -7.23 -2.98
C LYS A 131 -0.37 -7.19 -4.37
N CYS A 132 -1.60 -7.65 -4.48
CA CYS A 132 -2.39 -7.53 -5.70
C CYS A 132 -3.47 -6.47 -5.50
N TRP A 133 -3.31 -5.33 -6.16
CA TRP A 133 -4.17 -4.16 -6.00
C TRP A 133 -5.37 -4.20 -6.93
N SER A 134 -6.55 -3.80 -6.44
CA SER A 134 -7.66 -3.44 -7.31
C SER A 134 -7.46 -2.02 -7.86
N PRO A 135 -8.12 -1.68 -8.99
CA PRO A 135 -7.96 -0.35 -9.61
C PRO A 135 -8.38 0.82 -8.71
N ARG A 136 -9.31 0.59 -7.78
CA ARG A 136 -9.78 1.60 -6.81
C ARG A 136 -9.04 1.60 -5.49
N GLY A 137 -8.03 0.75 -5.34
CA GLY A 137 -7.31 0.58 -4.10
C GLY A 137 -6.61 1.86 -3.64
N ARG A 138 -6.93 2.31 -2.42
CA ARG A 138 -6.27 3.42 -1.74
C ARG A 138 -5.87 2.99 -0.34
N GLN A 139 -4.64 3.24 0.02
CA GLN A 139 -4.10 2.89 1.34
C GLN A 139 -3.43 4.08 2.00
N LEU A 140 -3.53 4.11 3.32
CA LEU A 140 -2.60 4.86 4.17
C LEU A 140 -1.64 3.86 4.80
N MET A 141 -0.35 4.09 4.65
CA MET A 141 0.69 3.27 5.24
C MET A 141 1.51 4.05 6.24
N LEU A 142 1.87 3.40 7.34
CA LEU A 142 2.82 3.91 8.31
C LEU A 142 4.05 3.01 8.26
N ARG A 143 5.20 3.62 8.08
CA ARG A 143 6.49 2.96 8.21
C ARG A 143 7.04 3.18 9.61
N ILE A 144 7.36 2.08 10.27
CA ILE A 144 7.92 2.05 11.64
C ILE A 144 9.25 1.31 11.59
N GLU A 145 10.32 2.00 11.97
CA GLU A 145 11.67 1.44 12.08
C GLU A 145 11.95 0.89 13.48
#